data_09f8c3fc445cb04ed0490ed903f630b5
#
_entry.id   09f8c3fc445cb04ed0490ed903f630b5
#
_cell.length_a   1.000
_cell.length_b   1.000
_cell.length_c   1.000
_cell.angle_alpha   90.00
_cell.angle_beta   90.00
_cell.angle_gamma   90.00
#
_symmetry.space_group_name_H-M   'P 1'
#
loop_
_entity.id
_entity.type
_entity.pdbx_description
1 polymer ?
#
loop_
_entity_poly.entity_id
_entity_poly.type
_entity_poly.pdbx_seq_one_letter_code
_entity_poly.pdbx_strand_id
1 'polypeptide(L)'
;GAVDQLITDENGNKTVNDDYRINYMRDHLMQVKEAVKDGVEIMGYTSWGCIDLVSASTAELKKRYGFIYVDRNDDGSGTLERYRKKSFYWYKKVIETNGEVL
;
A
#
# COMPACT_ATOMS: atom_id res chain seq x y z
N GLY A 1 5.24 6.57 -5.12
CA GLY A 1 3.79 6.43 -5.14
C GLY A 1 3.17 6.79 -6.46
N ALA A 2 2.00 6.32 -6.68
CA ALA A 2 1.20 6.62 -7.85
C ALA A 2 -0.08 7.34 -7.45
N VAL A 3 -0.80 7.87 -8.44
CA VAL A 3 -2.09 8.52 -8.20
C VAL A 3 -3.16 7.44 -7.99
N ASP A 4 -3.69 7.35 -6.79
CA ASP A 4 -4.77 6.43 -6.46
C ASP A 4 -6.12 7.09 -6.73
N GLN A 5 -7.06 6.29 -7.24
CA GLN A 5 -8.43 6.74 -7.51
C GLN A 5 -9.39 6.05 -6.55
N LEU A 6 -10.14 6.86 -5.81
CA LEU A 6 -11.17 6.36 -4.90
C LEU A 6 -12.35 5.82 -5.70
N ILE A 7 -12.76 4.60 -5.38
CA ILE A 7 -13.92 3.94 -5.98
C ILE A 7 -14.88 3.46 -4.89
N THR A 8 -16.10 3.14 -5.27
CA THR A 8 -17.08 2.50 -4.38
C THR A 8 -17.20 1.03 -4.78
N ASP A 9 -17.01 0.13 -3.82
CA ASP A 9 -17.12 -1.30 -4.07
C ASP A 9 -18.58 -1.75 -4.16
N GLU A 10 -18.80 -3.05 -4.42
CA GLU A 10 -20.15 -3.63 -4.55
C GLU A 10 -20.99 -3.56 -3.27
N ASN A 11 -20.34 -3.40 -2.12
CA ASN A 11 -21.00 -3.27 -0.82
C ASN A 11 -21.27 -1.81 -0.43
N GLY A 12 -20.95 -0.86 -1.31
CA GLY A 12 -21.12 0.57 -1.07
C GLY A 12 -20.02 1.22 -0.26
N ASN A 13 -18.94 0.51 0.04
CA ASN A 13 -17.79 1.04 0.77
C ASN A 13 -16.79 1.71 -0.18
N LYS A 14 -16.23 2.83 0.26
CA LYS A 14 -15.19 3.51 -0.50
C LYS A 14 -13.84 2.81 -0.29
N THR A 15 -13.13 2.58 -1.38
CA THR A 15 -11.83 1.91 -1.39
C THR A 15 -11.00 2.35 -2.60
N VAL A 16 -9.80 1.82 -2.71
CA VAL A 16 -8.93 1.98 -3.87
C VAL A 16 -8.53 0.60 -4.37
N ASN A 17 -8.69 0.38 -5.68
CA ASN A 17 -8.24 -0.86 -6.31
C ASN A 17 -6.78 -0.67 -6.75
N ASP A 18 -5.87 -0.86 -5.83
CA ASP A 18 -4.44 -0.63 -6.03
C ASP A 18 -3.66 -1.92 -6.31
N ASP A 19 -4.11 -2.68 -7.28
CA ASP A 19 -3.44 -3.93 -7.70
C ASP A 19 -1.97 -3.69 -8.08
N TYR A 20 -1.63 -2.53 -8.65
CA TYR A 20 -0.24 -2.20 -8.98
C TYR A 20 0.65 -2.20 -7.73
N ARG A 21 0.13 -1.72 -6.59
CA ARG A 21 0.89 -1.71 -5.32
C ARG A 21 1.05 -3.11 -4.79
N ILE A 22 -0.01 -3.92 -4.87
CA ILE A 22 0.03 -5.33 -4.48
C ILE A 22 1.07 -6.07 -5.31
N ASN A 23 1.05 -5.91 -6.62
CA ASN A 23 1.99 -6.58 -7.52
C ASN A 23 3.44 -6.14 -7.27
N TYR A 24 3.66 -4.85 -7.08
CA TYR A 24 4.98 -4.31 -6.76
C TYR A 24 5.54 -4.93 -5.47
N MET A 25 4.76 -4.94 -4.41
CA MET A 25 5.18 -5.49 -3.13
C MET A 25 5.34 -7.01 -3.18
N ARG A 26 4.44 -7.70 -3.88
CA ARG A 26 4.53 -9.15 -4.06
C ARG A 26 5.84 -9.53 -4.74
N ASP A 27 6.21 -8.84 -5.81
CA ASP A 27 7.45 -9.12 -6.53
C ASP A 27 8.67 -8.92 -5.63
N HIS A 28 8.69 -7.87 -4.83
CA HIS A 28 9.77 -7.62 -3.89
C HIS A 28 9.84 -8.70 -2.80
N LEU A 29 8.70 -9.08 -2.23
CA LEU A 29 8.65 -10.11 -1.19
C LEU A 29 9.03 -11.49 -1.72
N MET A 30 8.70 -11.79 -2.98
CA MET A 30 9.14 -13.02 -3.62
C MET A 30 10.67 -13.07 -3.75
N GLN A 31 11.30 -11.94 -4.08
CA GLN A 31 12.76 -11.86 -4.13
C GLN A 31 13.38 -12.00 -2.74
N VAL A 32 12.74 -11.47 -1.71
CA VAL A 32 13.16 -11.68 -0.32
C VAL A 32 13.14 -13.17 0.03
N LYS A 33 12.08 -13.88 -0.35
CA LYS A 33 11.98 -15.33 -0.14
C LYS A 33 13.12 -16.09 -0.84
N GLU A 34 13.40 -15.73 -2.08
CA GLU A 34 14.50 -16.35 -2.84
C GLU A 34 15.86 -16.09 -2.18
N ALA A 35 16.09 -14.87 -1.70
CA ALA A 35 17.32 -14.53 -1.00
C ALA A 35 17.49 -15.36 0.29
N VAL A 36 16.41 -15.57 1.04
CA VAL A 36 16.45 -16.41 2.25
C VAL A 36 16.78 -17.86 1.88
N LYS A 37 16.20 -18.39 0.79
CA LYS A 37 16.52 -19.74 0.29
C LYS A 37 17.99 -19.86 -0.08
N ASP A 38 18.60 -18.81 -0.59
CA ASP A 38 20.02 -18.78 -0.95
C ASP A 38 20.95 -18.55 0.25
N GLY A 39 20.41 -18.51 1.46
CA GLY A 39 21.17 -18.42 2.70
C GLY A 39 21.41 -16.99 3.19
N VAL A 40 20.77 -15.99 2.57
CA VAL A 40 20.86 -14.61 3.03
C VAL A 40 20.04 -14.42 4.30
N GLU A 41 20.64 -13.83 5.31
CA GLU A 41 19.98 -13.51 6.56
C GLU A 41 19.24 -12.17 6.42
N ILE A 42 17.89 -12.20 6.45
CA ILE A 42 17.06 -11.00 6.29
C ILE A 42 16.27 -10.78 7.58
N MET A 43 16.41 -9.58 8.15
CA MET A 43 15.76 -9.20 9.41
C MET A 43 14.30 -8.80 9.22
N GLY A 44 13.92 -8.28 8.05
CA GLY A 44 12.56 -7.87 7.79
C GLY A 44 12.42 -7.05 6.51
N TYR A 45 11.18 -6.65 6.24
CA TYR A 45 10.82 -5.79 5.13
C TYR A 45 9.95 -4.64 5.65
N THR A 46 10.30 -3.42 5.31
CA THR A 46 9.52 -2.23 5.70
C THR A 46 9.11 -1.46 4.45
N SER A 47 7.84 -1.04 4.42
CA SER A 47 7.32 -0.18 3.38
C SER A 47 7.28 1.28 3.86
N TRP A 48 7.25 2.20 2.91
CA TRP A 48 7.18 3.62 3.21
C TRP A 48 5.72 4.03 3.44
N GLY A 49 5.40 4.40 4.68
CA GLY A 49 4.11 4.95 5.06
C GLY A 49 2.95 3.95 4.95
N CYS A 50 2.30 3.62 6.06
CA CYS A 50 1.08 2.79 6.04
C CYS A 50 -0.16 3.60 5.69
N ILE A 51 -0.14 4.91 5.94
CA ILE A 51 -1.21 5.86 5.65
C ILE A 51 -0.71 6.83 4.57
N ASP A 52 -1.57 7.27 3.67
CA ASP A 52 -1.21 8.26 2.66
C ASP A 52 -0.61 9.51 3.30
N LEU A 53 0.43 10.02 2.68
CA LEU A 53 1.21 11.13 3.18
C LEU A 53 1.66 12.04 2.03
N VAL A 54 2.21 13.20 2.37
CA VAL A 54 2.80 14.12 1.40
C VAL A 54 4.08 13.50 0.85
N SER A 55 4.22 13.48 -0.48
CA SER A 55 5.44 13.01 -1.13
C SER A 55 6.62 13.89 -0.74
N ALA A 56 7.68 13.29 -0.20
CA ALA A 56 8.86 14.02 0.27
C ALA A 56 9.62 14.69 -0.87
N SER A 57 9.63 14.08 -2.06
CA SER A 57 10.40 14.59 -3.20
C SER A 57 9.65 15.64 -4.03
N THR A 58 8.32 15.56 -4.08
CA THR A 58 7.50 16.43 -4.93
C THR A 58 6.53 17.32 -4.15
N ALA A 59 6.41 17.11 -2.84
CA ALA A 59 5.47 17.80 -1.96
C ALA A 59 4.00 17.70 -2.42
N GLU A 60 3.63 16.55 -2.99
CA GLU A 60 2.30 16.29 -3.52
C GLU A 60 1.57 15.21 -2.71
N LEU A 61 0.29 15.46 -2.39
CA LEU A 61 -0.59 14.49 -1.75
C LEU A 61 -1.22 13.51 -2.74
N LYS A 62 -1.35 13.88 -4.00
CA LYS A 62 -1.96 13.03 -5.03
C LYS A 62 -1.16 11.75 -5.30
N LYS A 63 0.15 11.78 -5.06
CA LYS A 63 1.02 10.60 -5.15
C LYS A 63 0.95 9.87 -3.82
N ARG A 64 0.13 8.84 -3.77
CA ARG A 64 -0.15 8.12 -2.53
C ARG A 64 0.73 6.89 -2.39
N TYR A 65 1.18 6.63 -1.17
CA TYR A 65 2.14 5.56 -0.86
C TYR A 65 1.54 4.48 0.04
N GLY A 66 0.50 4.81 0.81
CA GLY A 66 0.00 3.98 1.89
C GLY A 66 -0.99 2.91 1.47
N PHE A 67 -1.38 2.11 2.45
CA PHE A 67 -2.46 1.11 2.35
C PHE A 67 -3.82 1.70 2.75
N ILE A 68 -3.80 2.89 3.34
CA ILE A 68 -4.97 3.62 3.79
C ILE A 68 -5.03 4.94 3.03
N TYR A 69 -6.12 5.14 2.30
CA TYR A 69 -6.38 6.37 1.56
C TYR A 69 -6.79 7.48 2.51
N VAL A 70 -6.19 8.66 2.36
CA VAL A 70 -6.58 9.87 3.08
C VAL A 70 -7.20 10.84 2.09
N ASP A 71 -8.43 11.28 2.38
CA ASP A 71 -9.15 12.22 1.52
C ASP A 71 -8.64 13.65 1.72
N ARG A 72 -7.51 13.93 1.11
CA ARG A 72 -6.86 15.23 1.08
C ARG A 72 -6.25 15.47 -0.29
N ASN A 73 -6.50 16.62 -0.87
CA ASN A 73 -5.97 17.02 -2.17
C ASN A 73 -4.84 18.04 -2.02
N ASP A 74 -4.08 18.25 -3.10
CA ASP A 74 -2.93 19.16 -3.09
C ASP A 74 -3.32 20.60 -2.79
N ASP A 75 -4.56 21.01 -3.11
CA ASP A 75 -5.10 22.33 -2.83
C ASP A 75 -5.62 22.50 -1.40
N GLY A 76 -5.52 21.45 -0.59
CA GLY A 76 -6.00 21.46 0.79
C GLY A 76 -7.46 21.08 0.97
N SER A 77 -8.18 20.76 -0.11
CA SER A 77 -9.55 20.27 -0.02
C SER A 77 -9.58 18.80 0.41
N GLY A 78 -10.74 18.33 0.84
CA GLY A 78 -10.97 16.96 1.28
C GLY A 78 -11.47 16.89 2.71
N THR A 79 -12.03 15.74 3.07
CA THR A 79 -12.67 15.52 4.37
C THR A 79 -11.72 15.01 5.44
N LEU A 80 -10.49 14.59 5.05
CA LEU A 80 -9.53 13.87 5.88
C LEU A 80 -10.03 12.49 6.32
N GLU A 81 -11.13 12.02 5.77
CA GLU A 81 -11.60 10.66 6.01
C GLU A 81 -10.60 9.64 5.46
N ARG A 82 -10.54 8.50 6.10
CA ARG A 82 -9.58 7.44 5.77
C ARG A 82 -10.32 6.20 5.30
N TYR A 83 -9.82 5.62 4.20
CA TYR A 83 -10.42 4.43 3.61
C TYR A 83 -9.35 3.37 3.38
N ARG A 84 -9.65 2.12 3.75
CA ARG A 84 -8.76 1.00 3.52
C ARG A 84 -8.73 0.66 2.03
N LYS A 85 -7.53 0.57 1.46
CA LYS A 85 -7.33 0.18 0.07
C LYS A 85 -7.36 -1.35 -0.05
N LYS A 86 -7.46 -1.86 -1.26
CA LYS A 86 -7.35 -3.31 -1.52
C LYS A 86 -6.04 -3.87 -0.98
N SER A 87 -4.94 -3.14 -1.12
CA SER A 87 -3.64 -3.53 -0.61
C SER A 87 -3.60 -3.67 0.91
N PHE A 88 -4.43 -2.94 1.65
CA PHE A 88 -4.54 -3.09 3.10
C PHE A 88 -4.90 -4.53 3.48
N TYR A 89 -5.93 -5.07 2.85
CA TYR A 89 -6.40 -6.43 3.14
C TYR A 89 -5.42 -7.49 2.66
N TRP A 90 -4.79 -7.26 1.51
CA TRP A 90 -3.75 -8.15 1.00
C TRP A 90 -2.55 -8.20 1.95
N TYR A 91 -2.05 -7.03 2.38
CA TYR A 91 -0.88 -6.97 3.26
C TYR A 91 -1.18 -7.52 4.65
N LYS A 92 -2.39 -7.31 5.15
CA LYS A 92 -2.84 -7.93 6.38
C LYS A 92 -2.68 -9.45 6.33
N LYS A 93 -3.09 -10.06 5.22
CA LYS A 93 -2.96 -11.50 5.02
C LYS A 93 -1.50 -11.94 4.91
N VAL A 94 -0.67 -11.15 4.26
CA VAL A 94 0.78 -11.42 4.20
C VAL A 94 1.37 -11.47 5.60
N ILE A 95 1.03 -10.52 6.45
CA ILE A 95 1.51 -10.47 7.83
C ILE A 95 0.99 -11.66 8.64
N GLU A 96 -0.30 -11.96 8.55
CA GLU A 96 -0.93 -13.08 9.27
C GLU A 96 -0.32 -14.43 8.91
N THR A 97 0.09 -14.61 7.66
CA THR A 97 0.68 -15.85 7.16
C THR A 97 2.21 -15.84 7.18
N ASN A 98 2.83 -14.79 7.71
CA ASN A 98 4.28 -14.59 7.70
C ASN A 98 4.87 -14.74 6.27
N GLY A 99 4.16 -14.18 5.29
CA GLY A 99 4.60 -14.18 3.90
C GLY A 99 4.41 -15.49 3.14
N GLU A 100 3.76 -16.49 3.71
CA GLU A 100 3.51 -17.75 3.01
C GLU A 100 2.49 -17.57 1.88
N VAL A 101 1.52 -16.69 2.07
CA VAL A 101 0.51 -16.35 1.06
C VAL A 101 0.80 -14.95 0.52
N LEU A 102 1.10 -14.88 -0.77
CA LEU A 102 1.40 -13.61 -1.46
C LEU A 102 0.37 -13.33 -2.59
#